data_62276cc68ac828268bf28774482f9bbf
#
_entry.id   62276cc68ac828268bf28774482f9bbf
#
_cell.length_a   1.000
_cell.length_b   1.000
_cell.length_c   1.000
_cell.angle_alpha   90.00
_cell.angle_beta   90.00
_cell.angle_gamma   90.00
#
_symmetry.space_group_name_H-M   'P 1'
#
loop_
_entity.id
_entity.type
_entity.pdbx_description
1 polymer ?
#
loop_
_entity_poly.entity_id
_entity_poly.type
_entity_poly.pdbx_seq_one_letter_code
_entity_poly.pdbx_strand_id
1 'polypeptide(L)'
;MPKDTDKDKEQNKAKEYGALTILLSKDNHIYHYAGQLKEDASNFLSTNFAGIRKVISDKKKEVIVAHQHDAGCQKIWDKNGGDQKSCLDKDLVIVIKPNDDATYKNTIDILDEMKSNNIKRYAMVDLFPVEKELIKKFNNSIER
;
A
#
# COMPACT_ATOMS: atom_id res chain seq x y z
N MET A 1 19.31 -11.95 18.29
CA MET A 1 20.05 -10.83 18.87
C MET A 1 19.10 -9.77 19.38
N PRO A 2 18.93 -9.70 20.67
CA PRO A 2 17.89 -8.82 21.22
C PRO A 2 18.18 -7.33 21.15
N LYS A 3 19.41 -6.94 20.88
CA LYS A 3 19.79 -5.52 20.92
C LYS A 3 19.25 -4.68 19.76
N ASP A 4 18.92 -5.31 18.64
CA ASP A 4 18.44 -4.58 17.45
C ASP A 4 16.91 -4.53 17.37
N THR A 5 16.24 -5.18 18.30
CA THR A 5 14.79 -5.36 18.28
C THR A 5 14.04 -4.02 18.35
N ASP A 6 14.50 -3.08 19.17
CA ASP A 6 13.83 -1.79 19.32
C ASP A 6 14.00 -0.90 18.09
N LYS A 7 15.20 -0.89 17.49
CA LYS A 7 15.44 -0.19 16.22
C LYS A 7 14.61 -0.78 15.10
N ASP A 8 14.54 -2.12 15.05
CA ASP A 8 13.75 -2.81 14.02
C ASP A 8 12.27 -2.50 14.18
N LYS A 9 11.77 -2.41 15.41
CA LYS A 9 10.38 -2.04 15.67
C LYS A 9 10.07 -0.62 15.24
N GLU A 10 10.98 0.32 15.51
CA GLU A 10 10.81 1.72 15.10
C GLU A 10 10.85 1.86 13.57
N GLN A 11 11.79 1.19 12.92
CA GLN A 11 11.88 1.17 11.47
C GLN A 11 10.66 0.52 10.84
N ASN A 12 10.17 -0.56 11.44
CA ASN A 12 8.96 -1.24 10.95
C ASN A 12 7.72 -0.36 11.09
N LYS A 13 7.59 0.38 12.19
CA LYS A 13 6.49 1.32 12.38
C LYS A 13 6.52 2.43 11.33
N ALA A 14 7.70 2.98 11.05
CA ALA A 14 7.85 4.00 10.02
C ALA A 14 7.49 3.47 8.64
N LYS A 15 7.91 2.23 8.33
CA LYS A 15 7.54 1.57 7.07
C LYS A 15 6.04 1.29 7.01
N GLU A 16 5.45 0.83 8.12
CA GLU A 16 4.01 0.58 8.20
C GLU A 16 3.19 1.82 7.94
N TYR A 17 3.63 2.96 8.44
CA TYR A 17 2.92 4.22 8.24
C TYR A 17 2.77 4.54 6.76
N GLY A 18 3.84 4.34 5.99
CA GLY A 18 3.84 4.62 4.56
C GLY A 18 3.32 3.48 3.69
N ALA A 19 2.89 2.36 4.28
CA ALA A 19 2.47 1.19 3.52
C ALA A 19 0.96 1.19 3.26
N LEU A 20 0.61 0.87 2.01
CA LEU A 20 -0.79 0.63 1.62
C LEU A 20 -0.83 -0.71 0.92
N THR A 21 -1.63 -1.64 1.43
CA THR A 21 -1.81 -2.95 0.81
C THR A 21 -3.13 -2.96 0.05
N ILE A 22 -3.06 -3.36 -1.22
CA ILE A 22 -4.21 -3.43 -2.13
C ILE A 22 -4.39 -4.89 -2.52
N LEU A 23 -5.60 -5.41 -2.29
CA LEU A 23 -5.94 -6.80 -2.60
C LEU A 23 -6.98 -6.80 -3.71
N LEU A 24 -6.68 -7.52 -4.80
CA LEU A 24 -7.57 -7.63 -5.95
C LEU A 24 -8.43 -8.88 -5.80
N SER A 25 -9.75 -8.75 -6.04
CA SER A 25 -10.69 -9.84 -5.88
C SER A 25 -11.61 -9.94 -7.10
N LYS A 26 -12.55 -10.88 -7.06
CA LYS A 26 -13.50 -11.11 -8.17
C LYS A 26 -14.38 -9.88 -8.41
N ASP A 27 -14.96 -9.79 -9.60
CA ASP A 27 -15.94 -8.77 -9.98
C ASP A 27 -15.42 -7.35 -9.81
N ASN A 28 -14.11 -7.14 -10.03
CA ASN A 28 -13.45 -5.82 -9.91
C ASN A 28 -13.51 -5.25 -8.49
N HIS A 29 -13.72 -6.09 -7.48
CA HIS A 29 -13.67 -5.66 -6.09
C HIS A 29 -12.22 -5.48 -5.64
N ILE A 30 -11.98 -4.44 -4.87
CA ILE A 30 -10.68 -4.15 -4.31
C ILE A 30 -10.84 -4.00 -2.80
N TYR A 31 -9.95 -4.66 -2.05
CA TYR A 31 -9.84 -4.44 -0.61
C TYR A 31 -8.50 -3.75 -0.34
N HIS A 32 -8.44 -2.97 0.71
CA HIS A 32 -7.21 -2.27 1.06
C HIS A 32 -7.12 -2.03 2.55
N TYR A 33 -5.89 -1.93 3.03
CA TYR A 33 -5.63 -1.52 4.40
C TYR A 33 -4.29 -0.79 4.45
N ALA A 34 -4.18 0.18 5.37
CA ALA A 34 -2.95 0.92 5.60
C ALA A 34 -2.20 0.30 6.78
N GLY A 35 -0.87 0.24 6.66
CA GLY A 35 -0.03 -0.35 7.71
C GLY A 35 -0.24 -1.84 7.85
N GLN A 36 -0.32 -2.31 9.09
CA GLN A 36 -0.60 -3.72 9.38
C GLN A 36 -2.10 -3.95 9.49
N LEU A 37 -2.53 -5.13 9.05
CA LEU A 37 -3.91 -5.55 9.22
C LEU A 37 -4.20 -5.77 10.71
N LYS A 38 -5.21 -5.10 11.22
CA LYS A 38 -5.61 -5.24 12.61
C LYS A 38 -6.30 -6.58 12.85
N GLU A 39 -6.17 -7.12 14.06
CA GLU A 39 -6.76 -8.42 14.42
C GLU A 39 -8.27 -8.45 14.21
N ASP A 40 -8.95 -7.36 14.48
CA ASP A 40 -10.40 -7.23 14.29
C ASP A 40 -10.79 -6.85 12.86
N ALA A 41 -9.80 -6.70 11.98
CA ALA A 41 -10.00 -6.30 10.58
C ALA A 41 -10.71 -4.94 10.43
N SER A 42 -10.62 -4.08 11.45
CA SER A 42 -11.29 -2.77 11.42
C SER A 42 -10.76 -1.84 10.35
N ASN A 43 -9.50 -2.03 9.93
CA ASN A 43 -8.89 -1.25 8.86
C ASN A 43 -8.95 -1.93 7.48
N PHE A 44 -9.63 -3.07 7.37
CA PHE A 44 -9.81 -3.78 6.11
C PHE A 44 -11.05 -3.20 5.40
N LEU A 45 -10.81 -2.45 4.34
CA LEU A 45 -11.85 -1.67 3.66
C LEU A 45 -12.04 -2.18 2.23
N SER A 46 -13.21 -1.93 1.65
CA SER A 46 -13.50 -2.32 0.28
C SER A 46 -13.77 -1.11 -0.60
N THR A 47 -13.42 -1.25 -1.88
CA THR A 47 -13.66 -0.23 -2.89
C THR A 47 -13.68 -0.89 -4.27
N ASN A 48 -13.64 -0.07 -5.32
CA ASN A 48 -13.57 -0.52 -6.71
C ASN A 48 -12.48 0.28 -7.44
N PHE A 49 -12.32 0.05 -8.74
CA PHE A 49 -11.28 0.75 -9.51
C PHE A 49 -11.50 2.25 -9.60
N ALA A 50 -12.74 2.71 -9.55
CA ALA A 50 -13.02 4.14 -9.49
C ALA A 50 -12.60 4.75 -8.16
N GLY A 51 -12.84 4.04 -7.05
CA GLY A 51 -12.52 4.54 -5.71
C GLY A 51 -11.06 4.39 -5.32
N ILE A 52 -10.34 3.39 -5.85
CA ILE A 52 -8.97 3.14 -5.44
C ILE A 52 -8.03 4.28 -5.81
N ARG A 53 -8.30 4.99 -6.89
CA ARG A 53 -7.50 6.14 -7.30
C ARG A 53 -7.45 7.19 -6.19
N LYS A 54 -8.60 7.48 -5.59
CA LYS A 54 -8.67 8.43 -4.48
C LYS A 54 -7.95 7.91 -3.25
N VAL A 55 -8.10 6.61 -2.93
CA VAL A 55 -7.41 5.98 -1.80
C VAL A 55 -5.90 6.13 -1.94
N ILE A 56 -5.36 5.82 -3.12
CA ILE A 56 -3.94 5.95 -3.39
C ILE A 56 -3.48 7.41 -3.30
N SER A 57 -4.24 8.32 -3.91
CA SER A 57 -3.93 9.74 -3.89
C SER A 57 -3.94 10.32 -2.48
N ASP A 58 -4.94 9.96 -1.68
CA ASP A 58 -5.04 10.42 -0.28
C ASP A 58 -3.90 9.88 0.56
N LYS A 59 -3.54 8.60 0.38
CA LYS A 59 -2.41 8.00 1.09
C LYS A 59 -1.10 8.70 0.74
N LYS A 60 -0.89 9.00 -0.54
CA LYS A 60 0.30 9.71 -0.99
C LYS A 60 0.39 11.10 -0.34
N LYS A 61 -0.72 11.83 -0.31
CA LYS A 61 -0.77 13.14 0.35
C LYS A 61 -0.47 13.04 1.84
N GLU A 62 -1.02 12.04 2.51
CA GLU A 62 -0.79 11.78 3.93
C GLU A 62 0.70 11.56 4.20
N VAL A 63 1.35 10.72 3.39
CA VAL A 63 2.78 10.43 3.53
C VAL A 63 3.62 11.69 3.30
N ILE A 64 3.28 12.48 2.29
CA ILE A 64 3.99 13.72 2.00
C ILE A 64 3.86 14.73 3.15
N VAL A 65 2.66 14.88 3.70
CA VAL A 65 2.41 15.80 4.82
C VAL A 65 3.21 15.39 6.06
N ALA A 66 3.30 14.09 6.32
CA ALA A 66 4.04 13.57 7.48
C ALA A 66 5.54 13.46 7.23
N HIS A 67 6.00 13.72 6.02
CA HIS A 67 7.40 13.56 5.63
C HIS A 67 8.33 14.45 6.46
N GLN A 68 9.44 13.87 6.90
CA GLN A 68 10.50 14.60 7.57
C GLN A 68 11.81 14.37 6.80
N HIS A 69 12.58 15.43 6.64
CA HIS A 69 13.86 15.34 5.96
C HIS A 69 14.88 14.59 6.84
N ASP A 70 15.54 13.60 6.25
CA ASP A 70 16.58 12.82 6.92
C ASP A 70 17.74 12.55 5.95
N ALA A 71 18.73 11.77 6.40
CA ALA A 71 19.89 11.44 5.57
C ALA A 71 19.51 10.68 4.29
N GLY A 72 18.51 9.81 4.36
CA GLY A 72 18.01 9.09 3.19
C GLY A 72 17.36 10.03 2.18
N CYS A 73 16.60 11.00 2.66
CA CYS A 73 16.00 12.02 1.84
C CYS A 73 17.06 12.88 1.14
N GLN A 74 18.10 13.28 1.88
CA GLN A 74 19.20 14.06 1.31
C GLN A 74 19.91 13.31 0.18
N LYS A 75 20.12 12.01 0.34
CA LYS A 75 20.73 11.18 -0.71
C LYS A 75 19.87 11.17 -1.98
N ILE A 76 18.55 11.12 -1.83
CA ILE A 76 17.63 11.15 -2.96
C ILE A 76 17.70 12.51 -3.66
N TRP A 77 17.74 13.61 -2.88
CA TRP A 77 17.89 14.96 -3.46
C TRP A 77 19.16 15.04 -4.30
N ASP A 78 20.28 14.55 -3.74
CA ASP A 78 21.59 14.63 -4.42
C ASP A 78 21.60 13.84 -5.72
N LYS A 79 20.93 12.67 -5.75
CA LYS A 79 20.80 11.85 -6.96
C LYS A 79 19.94 12.52 -8.02
N ASN A 80 19.04 13.40 -7.63
CA ASN A 80 18.08 14.05 -8.53
C ASN A 80 18.38 15.53 -8.72
N GLY A 81 19.66 15.91 -8.67
CA GLY A 81 20.08 17.27 -8.94
C GLY A 81 19.65 18.29 -7.90
N GLY A 82 19.43 17.87 -6.66
CA GLY A 82 18.99 18.75 -5.59
C GLY A 82 17.49 18.98 -5.55
N ASP A 83 16.71 18.19 -6.27
CA ASP A 83 15.25 18.30 -6.30
C ASP A 83 14.65 17.86 -4.96
N GLN A 84 14.18 18.83 -4.17
CA GLN A 84 13.62 18.61 -2.85
C GLN A 84 12.32 17.81 -2.89
N LYS A 85 11.60 17.84 -4.00
CA LYS A 85 10.35 17.09 -4.15
C LYS A 85 10.60 15.60 -4.37
N SER A 86 11.82 15.21 -4.73
CA SER A 86 12.12 13.82 -5.11
C SER A 86 12.02 12.83 -3.97
N CYS A 87 12.12 13.27 -2.70
CA CYS A 87 12.05 12.36 -1.55
C CYS A 87 10.77 12.49 -0.73
N LEU A 88 9.83 13.37 -1.11
CA LEU A 88 8.65 13.63 -0.29
C LEU A 88 7.80 12.38 -0.06
N ASP A 89 7.77 11.47 -1.03
CA ASP A 89 7.00 10.24 -0.97
C ASP A 89 7.88 8.99 -0.74
N LYS A 90 9.09 9.16 -0.21
CA LYS A 90 10.04 8.04 -0.07
C LYS A 90 9.52 6.90 0.81
N ASP A 91 8.65 7.21 1.77
CA ASP A 91 8.11 6.22 2.69
C ASP A 91 6.84 5.54 2.16
N LEU A 92 6.31 6.01 1.03
CA LEU A 92 5.14 5.41 0.43
C LEU A 92 5.52 4.14 -0.30
N VAL A 93 4.94 3.02 0.12
CA VAL A 93 5.10 1.72 -0.54
C VAL A 93 3.71 1.12 -0.74
N ILE A 94 3.40 0.69 -1.94
CA ILE A 94 2.15 0.02 -2.23
C ILE A 94 2.43 -1.45 -2.52
N VAL A 95 1.74 -2.33 -1.79
CA VAL A 95 1.84 -3.78 -1.96
C VAL A 95 0.55 -4.24 -2.64
N ILE A 96 0.68 -4.94 -3.76
CA ILE A 96 -0.45 -5.43 -4.55
C ILE A 96 -0.52 -6.94 -4.39
N LYS A 97 -1.67 -7.44 -3.96
CA LYS A 97 -1.90 -8.87 -3.69
C LYS A 97 -3.12 -9.35 -4.46
N PRO A 98 -2.96 -9.91 -5.67
CA PRO A 98 -4.11 -10.45 -6.40
C PRO A 98 -4.56 -11.78 -5.82
N ASN A 99 -5.88 -11.91 -5.61
CA ASN A 99 -6.47 -13.18 -5.23
C ASN A 99 -6.65 -14.05 -6.48
N ASP A 100 -6.82 -15.36 -6.29
CA ASP A 100 -6.96 -16.31 -7.40
C ASP A 100 -8.15 -15.99 -8.30
N ASP A 101 -9.19 -15.37 -7.76
CA ASP A 101 -10.40 -15.00 -8.52
C ASP A 101 -10.32 -13.62 -9.17
N ALA A 102 -9.20 -12.91 -9.03
CA ALA A 102 -8.97 -11.66 -9.74
C ALA A 102 -8.53 -11.93 -11.17
N THR A 103 -8.91 -11.05 -12.10
CA THR A 103 -8.56 -11.22 -13.51
C THR A 103 -7.20 -10.59 -13.82
N TYR A 104 -6.61 -11.02 -14.93
CA TYR A 104 -5.39 -10.40 -15.43
C TYR A 104 -5.60 -8.92 -15.73
N LYS A 105 -6.79 -8.56 -16.23
CA LYS A 105 -7.16 -7.17 -16.47
C LYS A 105 -7.10 -6.34 -15.19
N ASN A 106 -7.55 -6.90 -14.07
CA ASN A 106 -7.48 -6.20 -12.78
C ASN A 106 -6.04 -5.87 -12.41
N THR A 107 -5.12 -6.79 -12.66
CA THR A 107 -3.69 -6.56 -12.42
C THR A 107 -3.15 -5.42 -13.29
N ILE A 108 -3.47 -5.45 -14.58
CA ILE A 108 -3.04 -4.40 -15.50
C ILE A 108 -3.62 -3.04 -15.08
N ASP A 109 -4.89 -3.01 -14.72
CA ASP A 109 -5.56 -1.76 -14.33
C ASP A 109 -4.95 -1.15 -13.07
N ILE A 110 -4.59 -1.98 -12.08
CA ILE A 110 -3.97 -1.46 -10.86
C ILE A 110 -2.53 -0.97 -11.12
N LEU A 111 -1.81 -1.61 -12.01
CA LEU A 111 -0.48 -1.14 -12.40
C LEU A 111 -0.57 0.20 -13.14
N ASP A 112 -1.60 0.40 -13.97
CA ASP A 112 -1.86 1.69 -14.60
C ASP A 112 -2.17 2.77 -13.57
N GLU A 113 -2.88 2.43 -12.50
CA GLU A 113 -3.12 3.37 -11.40
C GLU A 113 -1.83 3.79 -10.70
N MET A 114 -0.85 2.88 -10.58
CA MET A 114 0.46 3.23 -10.04
C MET A 114 1.13 4.30 -10.88
N LYS A 115 1.08 4.17 -12.21
CA LYS A 115 1.63 5.17 -13.13
C LYS A 115 0.86 6.49 -13.03
N SER A 116 -0.46 6.43 -13.03
CA SER A 116 -1.32 7.62 -12.99
C SER A 116 -1.10 8.44 -11.73
N ASN A 117 -0.79 7.81 -10.62
CA ASN A 117 -0.54 8.48 -9.34
C ASN A 117 0.94 8.72 -9.07
N ASN A 118 1.81 8.43 -10.03
CA ASN A 118 3.27 8.59 -9.89
C ASN A 118 3.82 7.85 -8.67
N ILE A 119 3.39 6.59 -8.51
CA ILE A 119 3.87 5.75 -7.42
C ILE A 119 5.23 5.17 -7.82
N LYS A 120 6.24 5.43 -7.02
CA LYS A 120 7.62 5.03 -7.31
C LYS A 120 7.97 3.66 -6.74
N ARG A 121 7.33 3.26 -5.64
CA ARG A 121 7.65 2.01 -4.94
C ARG A 121 6.37 1.19 -4.80
N TYR A 122 6.30 0.11 -5.55
CA TYR A 122 5.21 -0.86 -5.43
C TYR A 122 5.74 -2.25 -5.77
N ALA A 123 5.10 -3.26 -5.21
CA ALA A 123 5.48 -4.65 -5.44
C ALA A 123 4.23 -5.53 -5.47
N MET A 124 4.29 -6.62 -6.23
CA MET A 124 3.26 -7.65 -6.23
C MET A 124 3.74 -8.83 -5.41
N VAL A 125 2.95 -9.25 -4.43
CA VAL A 125 3.28 -10.38 -3.57
C VAL A 125 2.04 -11.24 -3.36
N ASP A 126 2.24 -12.44 -2.81
CA ASP A 126 1.15 -13.37 -2.54
C ASP A 126 0.36 -12.97 -1.31
N LEU A 127 -0.91 -13.37 -1.28
CA LEU A 127 -1.78 -13.16 -0.13
C LEU A 127 -1.35 -14.07 1.02
N PHE A 128 -1.46 -13.53 2.24
CA PHE A 128 -1.37 -14.37 3.44
C PHE A 128 -2.68 -15.13 3.65
N PRO A 129 -2.63 -16.29 4.36
CA PRO A 129 -3.86 -17.07 4.60
C PRO A 129 -4.99 -16.27 5.25
N VAL A 130 -4.67 -15.40 6.22
CA VAL A 130 -5.69 -14.58 6.88
C VAL A 130 -6.35 -13.60 5.90
N GLU A 131 -5.60 -13.08 4.94
CA GLU A 131 -6.12 -12.19 3.92
C GLU A 131 -7.08 -12.90 2.99
N LYS A 132 -6.75 -14.14 2.58
CA LYS A 132 -7.62 -14.96 1.75
C LYS A 132 -8.95 -15.24 2.44
N GLU A 133 -8.92 -15.53 3.72
CA GLU A 133 -10.12 -15.77 4.51
C GLU A 133 -10.99 -14.53 4.63
N LEU A 134 -10.37 -13.36 4.84
CA LEU A 134 -11.10 -12.10 4.91
C LEU A 134 -11.77 -11.76 3.58
N ILE A 135 -11.08 -11.94 2.46
CA ILE A 135 -11.65 -11.71 1.14
C ILE A 135 -12.87 -12.61 0.93
N LYS A 136 -12.74 -13.90 1.27
CA LYS A 136 -13.84 -14.85 1.14
C LYS A 136 -15.04 -14.43 2.00
N LYS A 137 -14.80 -14.04 3.24
CA LYS A 137 -15.83 -13.59 4.16
C LYS A 137 -16.55 -12.34 3.66
N PHE A 138 -15.79 -11.34 3.22
CA PHE A 138 -16.36 -10.08 2.72
C PHE A 138 -17.08 -10.29 1.39
N ASN A 139 -16.56 -11.12 0.49
CA ASN A 139 -17.23 -11.45 -0.77
C ASN A 139 -18.59 -12.11 -0.50
N ASN A 140 -18.66 -13.02 0.46
CA ASN A 140 -19.92 -13.67 0.83
C ASN A 140 -20.92 -12.67 1.38
N SER A 141 -20.48 -11.68 2.13
CA SER A 141 -21.33 -10.61 2.65
C SER A 141 -21.89 -9.74 1.53
N ILE A 142 -21.07 -9.45 0.52
CA ILE A 142 -21.48 -8.62 -0.63
C ILE A 142 -22.51 -9.36 -1.51
N GLU A 143 -22.38 -10.69 -1.64
CA GLU A 143 -23.29 -11.51 -2.46
C GLU A 143 -24.67 -11.68 -1.83
N ARG A 144 -24.85 -11.33 -0.59
CA ARG A 144 -26.13 -11.34 0.08
C ARG A 144 -26.83 -10.00 -0.11
#